data_02ff746225807e583475e63f2b4eed5b
#
_entry.id   02ff746225807e583475e63f2b4eed5b
#
_cell.length_a   1.000
_cell.length_b   1.000
_cell.length_c   1.000
_cell.angle_alpha   90.00
_cell.angle_beta   90.00
_cell.angle_gamma   90.00
#
_symmetry.space_group_name_H-M   'P 1'
#
loop_
_entity.id
_entity.type
_entity.pdbx_description
1 polymer ?
#
loop_
_entity_poly.entity_id
_entity_poly.type
_entity_poly.pdbx_seq_one_letter_code
_entity_poly.pdbx_strand_id
1 'polypeptide(L)'
;MPLGDRLTKWERRVTMVPYQAIFFDFDYTLGDATPSILAGFAYGLDQLGWPAPDADEIRRTVGYPLEESYTKLTGDRDPIHREQFRAYFTQAAQARQREEAVLLPGATELLRWLGQKGVKRAVVSTKRADTLRGILEHRGVANQFEVVLGGDDVSNSKPD
;
A
#
# COMPACT_ATOMS: atom_id res chain seq x y z
N MET A 1 3.93 35.52 8.71
CA MET A 1 3.04 34.85 9.67
C MET A 1 3.66 33.51 10.01
N PRO A 2 4.03 33.27 11.26
CA PRO A 2 4.57 31.96 11.63
C PRO A 2 3.48 30.91 11.51
N LEU A 3 3.84 29.75 10.94
CA LEU A 3 3.03 28.52 10.88
C LEU A 3 2.87 27.86 12.29
N GLY A 4 2.88 28.67 13.33
CA GLY A 4 2.64 28.26 14.70
C GLY A 4 1.15 28.18 14.97
N ASP A 5 0.73 27.05 15.49
CA ASP A 5 -0.55 26.83 16.20
C ASP A 5 -1.75 26.30 15.43
N ARG A 6 -1.55 25.36 14.51
CA ARG A 6 -2.67 24.48 14.13
C ARG A 6 -2.38 23.03 14.51
N LEU A 7 -2.02 22.80 15.76
CA LEU A 7 -2.17 21.45 16.32
C LEU A 7 -3.65 21.07 16.25
N THR A 8 -3.93 19.95 15.63
CA THR A 8 -5.28 19.40 15.61
C THR A 8 -5.73 19.07 17.04
N LYS A 9 -7.01 18.90 17.24
CA LYS A 9 -7.58 18.64 18.58
C LYS A 9 -6.99 17.39 19.26
N TRP A 10 -6.55 16.40 18.48
CA TRP A 10 -5.93 15.19 18.99
C TRP A 10 -4.44 15.40 19.36
N GLU A 11 -3.69 16.18 18.59
CA GLU A 11 -2.28 16.50 18.87
C GLU A 11 -2.09 17.21 20.20
N ARG A 12 -3.07 18.03 20.61
CA ARG A 12 -3.08 18.70 21.91
C ARG A 12 -3.36 17.78 23.10
N ARG A 13 -3.98 16.63 22.86
CA ARG A 13 -4.36 15.67 23.92
C ARG A 13 -3.29 14.61 24.16
N VAL A 14 -2.44 14.33 23.19
CA VAL A 14 -1.42 13.28 23.28
C VAL A 14 -0.06 13.92 23.55
N THR A 15 0.28 13.99 24.82
CA THR A 15 1.58 14.56 25.25
C THR A 15 2.72 13.54 25.23
N MET A 16 2.41 12.25 25.31
CA MET A 16 3.36 11.15 25.23
C MET A 16 2.87 10.05 24.30
N VAL A 17 3.77 9.51 23.50
CA VAL A 17 3.55 8.30 22.71
C VAL A 17 4.27 7.15 23.42
N PRO A 18 3.56 6.13 23.93
CA PRO A 18 4.16 5.06 24.70
C PRO A 18 4.96 4.06 23.86
N TYR A 19 5.00 4.24 22.54
CA TYR A 19 5.65 3.34 21.61
C TYR A 19 6.95 3.93 21.08
N GLN A 20 7.98 3.10 20.92
CA GLN A 20 9.27 3.48 20.33
C GLN A 20 9.25 3.40 18.80
N ALA A 21 8.38 2.55 18.24
CA ALA A 21 8.23 2.35 16.82
C ALA A 21 6.78 2.03 16.44
N ILE A 22 6.38 2.40 15.25
CA ILE A 22 5.08 2.08 14.67
C ILE A 22 5.30 1.49 13.26
N PHE A 23 4.63 0.39 12.99
CA PHE A 23 4.59 -0.27 11.70
C PHE A 23 3.24 0.01 11.03
N PHE A 24 3.29 0.59 9.84
CA PHE A 24 2.11 0.91 9.05
C PHE A 24 1.96 -0.09 7.90
N ASP A 25 0.74 -0.47 7.60
CA ASP A 25 0.40 -0.96 6.27
C ASP A 25 0.26 0.23 5.30
N PHE A 26 0.21 -0.03 4.00
CA PHE A 26 0.05 1.04 3.00
C PHE A 26 -1.40 1.15 2.53
N ASP A 27 -1.92 0.14 1.82
CA ASP A 27 -3.24 0.21 1.20
C ASP A 27 -4.35 0.35 2.26
N TYR A 28 -5.17 1.38 2.11
CA TYR A 28 -6.25 1.78 3.04
C TYR A 28 -5.80 2.13 4.47
N THR A 29 -4.50 2.29 4.70
CA THR A 29 -3.94 2.72 5.99
C THR A 29 -3.20 4.05 5.85
N LEU A 30 -2.18 4.12 5.01
CA LEU A 30 -1.46 5.36 4.70
C LEU A 30 -1.87 5.94 3.35
N GLY A 31 -2.29 5.11 2.41
CA GLY A 31 -2.57 5.51 1.05
C GLY A 31 -3.68 4.72 0.38
N ASP A 32 -4.07 5.19 -0.78
CA ASP A 32 -5.06 4.58 -1.65
C ASP A 32 -4.53 4.55 -3.09
N ALA A 33 -4.40 3.35 -3.65
CA ALA A 33 -4.01 3.09 -5.04
C ALA A 33 -5.15 2.38 -5.82
N THR A 34 -6.38 2.45 -5.32
CA THR A 34 -7.53 1.70 -5.85
C THR A 34 -7.71 1.84 -7.37
N PRO A 35 -7.69 3.03 -8.00
CA PRO A 35 -7.90 3.12 -9.45
C PRO A 35 -6.90 2.30 -10.25
N SER A 36 -5.62 2.38 -9.90
CA SER A 36 -4.56 1.63 -10.56
C SER A 36 -4.64 0.13 -10.28
N ILE A 37 -5.03 -0.25 -9.07
CA ILE A 37 -5.24 -1.66 -8.68
C ILE A 37 -6.38 -2.25 -9.51
N LEU A 38 -7.52 -1.59 -9.59
CA LEU A 38 -8.66 -2.04 -10.39
C LEU A 38 -8.30 -2.22 -11.86
N ALA A 39 -7.55 -1.27 -12.44
CA ALA A 39 -7.08 -1.37 -13.82
C ALA A 39 -6.12 -2.56 -14.02
N GLY A 40 -5.23 -2.82 -13.07
CA GLY A 40 -4.31 -3.95 -13.10
C GLY A 40 -5.04 -5.29 -13.06
N PHE A 41 -6.05 -5.42 -12.18
CA PHE A 41 -6.88 -6.62 -12.11
C PHE A 41 -7.69 -6.84 -13.38
N ALA A 42 -8.36 -5.80 -13.89
CA ALA A 42 -9.13 -5.90 -15.12
C ALA A 42 -8.25 -6.37 -16.30
N TYR A 43 -7.07 -5.76 -16.46
CA TYR A 43 -6.14 -6.16 -17.51
C TYR A 43 -5.62 -7.59 -17.32
N GLY A 44 -5.14 -7.93 -16.12
CA GLY A 44 -4.54 -9.25 -15.87
C GLY A 44 -5.53 -10.40 -16.02
N LEU A 45 -6.78 -10.20 -15.59
CA LEU A 45 -7.84 -11.20 -15.74
C LEU A 45 -8.28 -11.35 -17.19
N ASP A 46 -8.43 -10.24 -17.93
CA ASP A 46 -8.77 -10.25 -19.37
C ASP A 46 -7.74 -11.03 -20.18
N GLN A 47 -6.44 -10.84 -19.91
CA GLN A 47 -5.35 -11.56 -20.59
C GLN A 47 -5.41 -13.09 -20.36
N LEU A 48 -6.03 -13.54 -19.28
CA LEU A 48 -6.22 -14.95 -18.93
C LEU A 48 -7.63 -15.46 -19.27
N GLY A 49 -8.44 -14.65 -19.96
CA GLY A 49 -9.79 -15.01 -20.40
C GLY A 49 -10.85 -15.05 -19.29
N TRP A 50 -10.59 -14.43 -18.15
CA TRP A 50 -11.54 -14.29 -17.07
C TRP A 50 -12.39 -13.04 -17.23
N PRO A 51 -13.68 -13.08 -16.86
CA PRO A 51 -14.50 -11.87 -16.82
C PRO A 51 -13.97 -10.89 -15.75
N ALA A 52 -14.16 -9.61 -15.99
CA ALA A 52 -13.81 -8.59 -14.99
C ALA A 52 -14.74 -8.74 -13.76
N PRO A 53 -14.17 -8.94 -12.54
CA PRO A 53 -14.98 -9.01 -11.33
C PRO A 53 -15.47 -7.59 -10.96
N ASP A 54 -16.45 -7.55 -10.04
CA ASP A 54 -16.89 -6.29 -9.46
C ASP A 54 -15.73 -5.60 -8.72
N ALA A 55 -15.71 -4.28 -8.76
CA ALA A 55 -14.74 -3.46 -8.05
C ALA A 55 -14.68 -3.77 -6.54
N ASP A 56 -15.82 -4.06 -5.92
CA ASP A 56 -15.88 -4.40 -4.50
C ASP A 56 -15.33 -5.80 -4.21
N GLU A 57 -15.45 -6.74 -5.14
CA GLU A 57 -14.80 -8.05 -5.03
C GLU A 57 -13.27 -7.90 -5.06
N ILE A 58 -12.75 -7.09 -5.98
CA ILE A 58 -11.32 -6.79 -6.04
C ILE A 58 -10.85 -6.12 -4.74
N ARG A 59 -11.56 -5.10 -4.25
CA ARG A 59 -11.20 -4.38 -3.02
C ARG A 59 -11.08 -5.30 -1.81
N ARG A 60 -11.91 -6.33 -1.70
CA ARG A 60 -11.84 -7.32 -0.61
C ARG A 60 -10.60 -8.20 -0.68
N THR A 61 -9.91 -8.23 -1.80
CA THR A 61 -8.64 -8.97 -1.95
C THR A 61 -7.40 -8.10 -1.72
N VAL A 62 -7.55 -6.78 -1.63
CA VAL A 62 -6.43 -5.88 -1.35
C VAL A 62 -5.87 -6.19 0.05
N GLY A 63 -4.55 -6.38 0.10
CA GLY A 63 -3.87 -6.83 1.31
C GLY A 63 -3.37 -8.28 1.24
N TYR A 64 -3.92 -9.10 0.35
CA TYR A 64 -3.35 -10.40 0.03
C TYR A 64 -2.27 -10.28 -1.06
N PRO A 65 -1.33 -11.26 -1.15
CA PRO A 65 -0.47 -11.41 -2.32
C PRO A 65 -1.29 -11.52 -3.61
N LEU A 66 -0.79 -10.98 -4.72
CA LEU A 66 -1.53 -10.95 -6.00
C LEU A 66 -1.98 -12.33 -6.48
N GLU A 67 -1.13 -13.33 -6.32
CA GLU A 67 -1.41 -14.71 -6.69
C GLU A 67 -2.55 -15.32 -5.85
N GLU A 68 -2.64 -14.93 -4.60
CA GLU A 68 -3.74 -15.34 -3.72
C GLU A 68 -5.03 -14.61 -4.08
N SER A 69 -4.95 -13.32 -4.37
CA SER A 69 -6.08 -12.52 -4.84
C SER A 69 -6.66 -13.09 -6.14
N TYR A 70 -5.81 -13.48 -7.09
CA TYR A 70 -6.22 -14.15 -8.31
C TYR A 70 -7.01 -15.43 -8.01
N THR A 71 -6.46 -16.28 -7.16
CA THR A 71 -7.13 -17.55 -6.76
C THR A 71 -8.47 -17.30 -6.07
N LYS A 72 -8.56 -16.27 -5.21
CA LYS A 72 -9.81 -15.93 -4.51
C LYS A 72 -10.90 -15.48 -5.49
N LEU A 73 -10.53 -14.75 -6.53
CA LEU A 73 -11.48 -14.21 -7.51
C LEU A 73 -11.90 -15.21 -8.58
N THR A 74 -11.02 -16.12 -8.97
CA THR A 74 -11.24 -17.03 -10.09
C THR A 74 -11.49 -18.48 -9.66
N GLY A 75 -11.01 -18.87 -8.49
CA GLY A 75 -10.93 -20.27 -8.06
C GLY A 75 -9.76 -21.06 -8.67
N ASP A 76 -9.05 -20.45 -9.63
CA ASP A 76 -7.91 -21.07 -10.31
C ASP A 76 -6.67 -21.10 -9.40
N ARG A 77 -6.03 -22.28 -9.31
CA ARG A 77 -4.84 -22.50 -8.48
C ARG A 77 -3.61 -22.90 -9.29
N ASP A 78 -3.71 -22.87 -10.63
CA ASP A 78 -2.57 -23.18 -11.49
C ASP A 78 -1.44 -22.19 -11.23
N PRO A 79 -0.24 -22.67 -10.83
CA PRO A 79 0.89 -21.79 -10.52
C PRO A 79 1.36 -20.99 -11.73
N ILE A 80 1.19 -21.51 -12.94
CA ILE A 80 1.56 -20.79 -14.18
C ILE A 80 0.61 -19.60 -14.39
N HIS A 81 -0.69 -19.80 -14.26
CA HIS A 81 -1.68 -18.74 -14.43
C HIS A 81 -1.53 -17.66 -13.33
N ARG A 82 -1.25 -18.06 -12.09
CA ARG A 82 -1.00 -17.13 -10.98
C ARG A 82 0.22 -16.24 -11.24
N GLU A 83 1.31 -16.81 -11.74
CA GLU A 83 2.51 -16.08 -12.12
C GLU A 83 2.24 -15.16 -13.31
N GLN A 84 1.53 -15.64 -14.35
CA GLN A 84 1.14 -14.81 -15.51
C GLN A 84 0.25 -13.64 -15.08
N PHE A 85 -0.72 -13.88 -14.21
CA PHE A 85 -1.57 -12.82 -13.67
C PHE A 85 -0.73 -11.75 -12.98
N ARG A 86 0.22 -12.14 -12.12
CA ARG A 86 1.13 -11.22 -11.46
C ARG A 86 1.90 -10.36 -12.46
N ALA A 87 2.42 -10.97 -13.53
CA ALA A 87 3.16 -10.27 -14.57
C ALA A 87 2.27 -9.25 -15.32
N TYR A 88 1.07 -9.65 -15.74
CA TYR A 88 0.11 -8.77 -16.43
C TYR A 88 -0.37 -7.63 -15.53
N PHE A 89 -0.70 -7.93 -14.28
CA PHE A 89 -1.06 -6.91 -13.30
C PHE A 89 0.06 -5.89 -13.14
N THR A 90 1.30 -6.35 -12.96
CA THR A 90 2.47 -5.47 -12.78
C THR A 90 2.67 -4.57 -14.00
N GLN A 91 2.56 -5.14 -15.20
CA GLN A 91 2.67 -4.39 -16.45
C GLN A 91 1.65 -3.24 -16.54
N ALA A 92 0.41 -3.48 -16.14
CA ALA A 92 -0.65 -2.48 -16.26
C ALA A 92 -0.72 -1.48 -15.11
N ALA A 93 -0.32 -1.89 -13.90
CA ALA A 93 -0.58 -1.14 -12.68
C ALA A 93 0.64 -0.44 -12.08
N GLN A 94 1.86 -0.97 -12.26
CA GLN A 94 3.02 -0.50 -11.48
C GLN A 94 3.33 1.00 -11.69
N ALA A 95 3.46 1.43 -12.92
CA ALA A 95 3.73 2.84 -13.24
C ALA A 95 2.58 3.75 -12.79
N ARG A 96 1.33 3.31 -13.02
CA ARG A 96 0.13 4.04 -12.62
C ARG A 96 0.03 4.19 -11.11
N GLN A 97 0.33 3.15 -10.33
CA GLN A 97 0.31 3.23 -8.87
C GLN A 97 1.26 4.30 -8.35
N ARG A 98 2.45 4.41 -8.92
CA ARG A 98 3.43 5.42 -8.53
C ARG A 98 2.87 6.85 -8.71
N GLU A 99 2.19 7.10 -9.82
CA GLU A 99 1.67 8.43 -10.17
C GLU A 99 0.32 8.72 -9.54
N GLU A 100 -0.58 7.75 -9.50
CA GLU A 100 -1.99 7.92 -9.14
C GLU A 100 -2.28 7.66 -7.65
N ALA A 101 -1.47 6.82 -6.95
CA ALA A 101 -1.71 6.55 -5.54
C ALA A 101 -1.63 7.83 -4.70
N VAL A 102 -2.61 8.05 -3.84
CA VAL A 102 -2.70 9.21 -2.97
C VAL A 102 -2.48 8.82 -1.51
N LEU A 103 -1.95 9.74 -0.69
CA LEU A 103 -1.93 9.56 0.76
C LEU A 103 -3.32 9.89 1.33
N LEU A 104 -3.73 9.12 2.33
CA LEU A 104 -4.98 9.40 3.04
C LEU A 104 -4.88 10.71 3.82
N PRO A 105 -6.00 11.43 3.99
CA PRO A 105 -6.04 12.66 4.77
C PRO A 105 -5.45 12.46 6.17
N GLY A 106 -4.52 13.32 6.56
CA GLY A 106 -3.84 13.26 7.86
C GLY A 106 -2.61 12.34 7.93
N ALA A 107 -2.34 11.53 6.91
CA ALA A 107 -1.17 10.63 6.92
C ALA A 107 0.15 11.38 7.02
N THR A 108 0.33 12.41 6.21
CA THR A 108 1.56 13.23 6.23
C THR A 108 1.76 13.94 7.56
N GLU A 109 0.69 14.50 8.11
CA GLU A 109 0.71 15.18 9.40
C GLU A 109 1.05 14.22 10.54
N LEU A 110 0.45 13.03 10.53
CA LEU A 110 0.73 11.97 11.51
C LEU A 110 2.19 11.53 11.46
N LEU A 111 2.73 11.25 10.27
CA LEU A 111 4.12 10.84 10.11
C LEU A 111 5.09 11.90 10.61
N ARG A 112 4.84 13.15 10.29
CA ARG A 112 5.66 14.29 10.78
C ARG A 112 5.60 14.43 12.29
N TRP A 113 4.39 14.37 12.86
CA TRP A 113 4.18 14.44 14.30
C TRP A 113 4.89 13.32 15.05
N LEU A 114 4.79 12.08 14.59
CA LEU A 114 5.51 10.93 15.18
C LEU A 114 7.03 11.15 15.13
N GLY A 115 7.55 11.70 14.03
CA GLY A 115 8.96 12.05 13.91
C GLY A 115 9.41 13.08 14.94
N GLN A 116 8.60 14.10 15.17
CA GLN A 116 8.87 15.13 16.20
C GLN A 116 8.85 14.53 17.62
N LYS A 117 8.13 13.45 17.82
CA LYS A 117 8.10 12.71 19.10
C LYS A 117 9.23 11.66 19.21
N GLY A 118 10.09 11.53 18.21
CA GLY A 118 11.18 10.55 18.21
C GLY A 118 10.72 9.10 17.97
N VAL A 119 9.49 8.89 17.51
CA VAL A 119 8.95 7.56 17.23
C VAL A 119 9.45 7.10 15.86
N LYS A 120 10.07 5.91 15.81
CA LYS A 120 10.50 5.29 14.56
C LYS A 120 9.28 4.80 13.76
N ARG A 121 9.35 4.92 12.45
CA ARG A 121 8.25 4.56 11.54
C ARG A 121 8.75 3.59 10.49
N ALA A 122 8.00 2.52 10.30
CA ALA A 122 8.20 1.57 9.24
C ALA A 122 6.91 1.38 8.45
N VAL A 123 7.01 1.05 7.17
CA VAL A 123 5.88 0.59 6.38
C VAL A 123 6.16 -0.84 5.92
N VAL A 124 5.16 -1.71 6.10
CA VAL A 124 5.22 -3.13 5.75
C VAL A 124 3.95 -3.47 4.97
N SER A 125 4.11 -3.80 3.69
CA SER A 125 3.00 -4.03 2.77
C SER A 125 3.20 -5.31 1.96
N THR A 126 2.12 -5.93 1.52
CA THR A 126 2.15 -7.01 0.52
C THR A 126 2.44 -6.50 -0.88
N LYS A 127 2.35 -5.19 -1.09
CA LYS A 127 2.76 -4.52 -2.33
C LYS A 127 4.25 -4.76 -2.61
N ARG A 128 4.62 -4.87 -3.89
CA ARG A 128 6.04 -4.97 -4.28
C ARG A 128 6.84 -3.79 -3.73
N ALA A 129 8.06 -4.08 -3.29
CA ALA A 129 8.94 -3.09 -2.65
C ALA A 129 9.27 -1.91 -3.56
N ASP A 130 9.57 -2.16 -4.84
CA ASP A 130 9.85 -1.13 -5.83
C ASP A 130 8.65 -0.20 -6.08
N THR A 131 7.45 -0.77 -6.18
CA THR A 131 6.21 0.00 -6.32
C THR A 131 5.95 0.85 -5.08
N LEU A 132 6.05 0.25 -3.90
CA LEU A 132 5.85 0.94 -2.62
C LEU A 132 6.82 2.10 -2.43
N ARG A 133 8.12 1.87 -2.63
CA ARG A 133 9.16 2.91 -2.54
C ARG A 133 8.91 4.02 -3.56
N GLY A 134 8.58 3.67 -4.81
CA GLY A 134 8.26 4.65 -5.85
C GLY A 134 7.08 5.55 -5.51
N ILE A 135 6.03 5.01 -4.88
CA ILE A 135 4.88 5.80 -4.40
C ILE A 135 5.33 6.77 -3.29
N LEU A 136 6.05 6.26 -2.28
CA LEU A 136 6.48 7.07 -1.13
C LEU A 136 7.42 8.20 -1.56
N GLU A 137 8.32 7.93 -2.51
CA GLU A 137 9.20 8.94 -3.10
C GLU A 137 8.40 9.99 -3.87
N HIS A 138 7.49 9.56 -4.73
CA HIS A 138 6.65 10.46 -5.54
C HIS A 138 5.76 11.35 -4.68
N ARG A 139 5.29 10.85 -3.53
CA ARG A 139 4.51 11.60 -2.55
C ARG A 139 5.36 12.41 -1.56
N GLY A 140 6.68 12.35 -1.65
CA GLY A 140 7.61 13.13 -0.83
C GLY A 140 7.64 12.72 0.65
N VAL A 141 7.30 11.47 0.97
CA VAL A 141 7.26 10.95 2.35
C VAL A 141 8.22 9.78 2.60
N ALA A 142 9.01 9.37 1.61
CA ALA A 142 9.94 8.25 1.77
C ALA A 142 10.92 8.45 2.93
N ASN A 143 11.39 9.68 3.13
CA ASN A 143 12.30 10.05 4.22
C ASN A 143 11.66 10.04 5.62
N GLN A 144 10.36 9.83 5.73
CA GLN A 144 9.66 9.71 7.01
C GLN A 144 9.76 8.29 7.60
N PHE A 145 10.28 7.32 6.84
CA PHE A 145 10.37 5.93 7.26
C PHE A 145 11.83 5.49 7.41
N GLU A 146 12.14 4.83 8.51
CA GLU A 146 13.42 4.16 8.74
C GLU A 146 13.50 2.84 7.98
N VAL A 147 12.33 2.18 7.76
CA VAL A 147 12.24 0.89 7.07
C VAL A 147 11.03 0.88 6.14
N VAL A 148 11.25 0.39 4.92
CA VAL A 148 10.20 0.15 3.90
C VAL A 148 10.35 -1.29 3.43
N LEU A 149 9.37 -2.14 3.73
CA LEU A 149 9.34 -3.54 3.32
C LEU A 149 8.13 -3.80 2.43
N GLY A 150 8.39 -4.33 1.25
CA GLY A 150 7.39 -4.86 0.34
C GLY A 150 7.26 -6.37 0.43
N GLY A 151 6.26 -6.94 -0.24
CA GLY A 151 5.98 -8.37 -0.20
C GLY A 151 7.10 -9.26 -0.78
N ASP A 152 7.96 -8.70 -1.62
CA ASP A 152 9.11 -9.37 -2.21
C ASP A 152 10.43 -9.17 -1.43
N ASP A 153 10.41 -8.39 -0.35
CA ASP A 153 11.54 -8.25 0.57
C ASP A 153 11.58 -9.37 1.65
N VAL A 154 10.54 -10.18 1.76
CA VAL A 154 10.37 -11.17 2.83
C VAL A 154 10.02 -12.54 2.24
N SER A 155 10.39 -13.61 2.95
CA SER A 155 10.07 -15.00 2.54
C SER A 155 8.62 -15.40 2.85
N ASN A 156 8.04 -14.82 3.89
CA ASN A 156 6.66 -15.06 4.30
C ASN A 156 5.86 -13.76 4.24
N SER A 157 4.68 -13.82 3.61
CA SER A 157 3.78 -12.68 3.55
C SER A 157 2.99 -12.52 4.84
N LYS A 158 2.54 -11.29 5.13
CA LYS A 158 1.59 -11.07 6.23
C LYS A 158 0.39 -12.04 6.11
N PRO A 159 -0.12 -12.57 7.23
CA PRO A 159 0.02 -12.11 8.62
C PRO A 159 1.18 -12.74 9.43
N ASP A 160 2.09 -13.47 8.82
CA ASP A 160 3.21 -14.12 9.52
C ASP A 160 4.28 -13.13 10.03
#